data_d6fc3053a2c572636b4bd9ee633aa741
#
_entry.id   d6fc3053a2c572636b4bd9ee633aa741
#
_cell.length_a   1.000
_cell.length_b   1.000
_cell.length_c   1.000
_cell.angle_alpha   90.00
_cell.angle_beta   90.00
_cell.angle_gamma   90.00
#
_symmetry.space_group_name_H-M   'P 1'
#
loop_
_entity.id
_entity.type
_entity.pdbx_description
1 polymer ?
#
loop_
_entity_poly.entity_id
_entity_poly.type
_entity_poly.pdbx_seq_one_letter_code
_entity_poly.pdbx_strand_id
1 'polypeptide(L)'
;MNRDYDIRSVADLVALLDQGYRPKYLCFWGHQAEKNGSAGKGCLSQWFPAPFIVDGDRFATAEHFMMAGKARLFGDEVARAQVLAAPSPASAKQIGRSVRNFDEACWKAECFDIVVRANVAKFVQNPAMAEFLLRTGERVLVEASPRDRIWGIGLGAAHPDAEQPRKWLGQNLLGFALMAARAQLRAGQ
;
A
#
# COMPACT_ATOMS: atom_id res chain seq x y z
N MET A 1 18.50 17.91 -4.66
CA MET A 1 17.35 17.78 -5.59
C MET A 1 16.67 16.46 -5.26
N ASN A 2 15.52 16.50 -4.56
CA ASN A 2 14.70 15.31 -4.36
C ASN A 2 14.13 14.91 -5.72
N ARG A 3 14.53 13.77 -6.26
CA ARG A 3 13.95 13.21 -7.47
C ARG A 3 12.90 12.20 -7.04
N ASP A 4 11.66 12.63 -6.83
CA ASP A 4 10.55 11.70 -6.72
C ASP A 4 10.29 11.13 -8.13
N TYR A 5 10.79 9.92 -8.36
CA TYR A 5 10.48 9.18 -9.58
C TYR A 5 9.06 8.62 -9.46
N ASP A 6 8.23 8.83 -10.47
CA ASP A 6 6.92 8.17 -10.58
C ASP A 6 7.14 6.69 -10.96
N ILE A 7 7.31 5.84 -9.95
CA ILE A 7 7.52 4.40 -10.09
C ILE A 7 6.22 3.71 -9.72
N ARG A 8 5.53 3.13 -10.69
CA ARG A 8 4.25 2.43 -10.50
C ARG A 8 4.36 0.93 -10.74
N SER A 9 5.47 0.46 -11.31
CA SER A 9 5.68 -0.94 -11.65
C SER A 9 7.13 -1.37 -11.44
N VAL A 10 7.35 -2.68 -11.39
CA VAL A 10 8.70 -3.26 -11.42
C VAL A 10 9.44 -2.88 -12.70
N ALA A 11 8.74 -2.77 -13.82
CA ALA A 11 9.32 -2.37 -15.10
C ALA A 11 9.88 -0.95 -15.05
N ASP A 12 9.13 0.00 -14.45
CA ASP A 12 9.60 1.39 -14.29
C ASP A 12 10.87 1.44 -13.41
N LEU A 13 10.87 0.70 -12.30
CA LEU A 13 12.03 0.63 -11.42
C LEU A 13 13.24 0.03 -12.16
N VAL A 14 13.05 -1.04 -12.91
CA VAL A 14 14.11 -1.69 -13.68
C VAL A 14 14.66 -0.75 -14.75
N ALA A 15 13.81 0.00 -15.45
CA ALA A 15 14.24 0.99 -16.44
C ALA A 15 15.12 2.08 -15.82
N LEU A 16 14.78 2.55 -14.61
CA LEU A 16 15.60 3.51 -13.88
C LEU A 16 16.95 2.92 -13.43
N LEU A 17 16.96 1.66 -12.99
CA LEU A 17 18.20 0.96 -12.65
C LEU A 17 19.15 0.85 -13.87
N ASP A 18 18.61 0.62 -15.08
CA ASP A 18 19.38 0.59 -16.32
C ASP A 18 19.98 1.96 -16.67
N GLN A 19 19.29 3.04 -16.28
CA GLN A 19 19.76 4.43 -16.40
C GLN A 19 20.77 4.84 -15.31
N GLY A 20 21.16 3.91 -14.44
CA GLY A 20 22.16 4.18 -13.39
C GLY A 20 21.57 4.57 -12.03
N TYR A 21 20.26 4.54 -11.83
CA TYR A 21 19.67 4.71 -10.50
C TYR A 21 20.14 3.61 -9.54
N ARG A 22 20.54 4.00 -8.33
CA ARG A 22 21.06 3.08 -7.29
C ARG A 22 20.33 3.35 -5.97
N PRO A 23 19.08 2.89 -5.82
CA PRO A 23 18.31 3.11 -4.60
C PRO A 23 18.81 2.26 -3.45
N LYS A 24 18.52 2.75 -2.23
CA LYS A 24 18.44 1.90 -1.05
C LYS A 24 17.02 1.34 -0.95
N TYR A 25 16.89 0.15 -0.40
CA TYR A 25 15.60 -0.50 -0.20
C TYR A 25 15.19 -0.47 1.27
N LEU A 26 13.90 -0.48 1.54
CA LEU A 26 13.31 -0.69 2.85
C LEU A 26 12.27 -1.78 2.73
N CYS A 27 12.63 -2.99 3.13
CA CYS A 27 11.72 -4.12 3.20
C CYS A 27 10.86 -4.02 4.45
N PHE A 28 9.54 -4.20 4.28
CA PHE A 28 8.57 -4.31 5.35
C PHE A 28 7.62 -5.49 5.09
N TRP A 29 7.08 -6.04 6.16
CA TRP A 29 6.05 -7.06 6.15
C TRP A 29 5.43 -7.20 7.54
N GLY A 30 4.15 -7.56 7.59
CA GLY A 30 3.41 -7.65 8.83
C GLY A 30 2.88 -6.27 9.31
N HIS A 31 2.01 -6.33 10.30
CA HIS A 31 1.29 -5.16 10.83
C HIS A 31 1.41 -5.04 12.35
N GLN A 32 2.54 -5.49 12.90
CA GLN A 32 2.81 -5.36 14.32
C GLN A 32 3.26 -3.93 14.65
N ALA A 33 2.71 -3.38 15.74
CA ALA A 33 3.21 -2.14 16.31
C ALA A 33 4.58 -2.36 16.96
N GLU A 34 5.38 -1.31 17.01
CA GLU A 34 6.64 -1.34 17.77
C GLU A 34 6.35 -1.50 19.26
N LYS A 35 7.23 -2.22 19.97
CA LYS A 35 7.06 -2.52 21.41
C LYS A 35 6.96 -1.28 22.29
N ASN A 36 7.56 -0.19 21.86
CA ASN A 36 7.55 1.10 22.55
C ASN A 36 6.40 2.02 22.13
N GLY A 37 5.45 1.52 21.31
CA GLY A 37 4.32 2.29 20.81
C GLY A 37 4.66 3.31 19.70
N SER A 38 5.92 3.42 19.29
CA SER A 38 6.29 4.31 18.18
C SER A 38 5.81 3.78 16.82
N ALA A 39 5.69 4.68 15.85
CA ALA A 39 5.46 4.27 14.47
C ALA A 39 6.70 3.59 13.88
N GLY A 40 6.51 2.41 13.30
CA GLY A 40 7.57 1.62 12.69
C GLY A 40 7.11 0.99 11.37
N LYS A 41 7.88 0.02 10.86
CA LYS A 41 7.60 -0.63 9.57
C LYS A 41 6.20 -1.23 9.46
N GLY A 42 5.62 -1.67 10.57
CA GLY A 42 4.26 -2.22 10.60
C GLY A 42 3.21 -1.25 10.11
N CYS A 43 3.39 0.07 10.33
CA CYS A 43 2.44 1.08 9.89
C CYS A 43 2.35 1.21 8.35
N LEU A 44 3.30 0.66 7.61
CA LEU A 44 3.25 0.62 6.14
C LEU A 44 2.25 -0.42 5.61
N SER A 45 1.90 -1.42 6.43
CA SER A 45 0.92 -2.44 6.04
C SER A 45 -0.48 -1.85 5.85
N GLN A 46 -1.21 -2.39 4.88
CA GLN A 46 -2.64 -2.11 4.66
C GLN A 46 -3.50 -2.57 5.85
N TRP A 47 -3.02 -3.55 6.62
CA TRP A 47 -3.73 -4.16 7.75
C TRP A 47 -3.45 -3.49 9.10
N PHE A 48 -2.52 -2.54 9.14
CA PHE A 48 -2.18 -1.84 10.38
C PHE A 48 -3.37 -1.01 10.87
N PRO A 49 -3.75 -1.12 12.16
CA PRO A 49 -4.81 -0.30 12.75
C PRO A 49 -4.42 1.18 12.74
N ALA A 50 -5.00 1.93 11.85
CA ALA A 50 -4.76 3.35 11.65
C ALA A 50 -6.05 3.99 11.13
N PRO A 51 -6.99 4.38 12.02
CA PRO A 51 -8.26 4.94 11.60
C PRO A 51 -8.10 6.25 10.84
N PHE A 52 -8.90 6.43 9.82
CA PHE A 52 -9.01 7.68 9.06
C PHE A 52 -10.40 7.84 8.44
N ILE A 53 -10.74 9.05 8.00
CA ILE A 53 -12.04 9.41 7.42
C ILE A 53 -11.83 9.91 6.00
N VAL A 54 -12.63 9.44 5.06
CA VAL A 54 -12.70 9.95 3.68
C VAL A 54 -14.17 10.01 3.24
N ASP A 55 -14.59 11.13 2.70
CA ASP A 55 -15.95 11.36 2.21
C ASP A 55 -17.04 11.08 3.26
N GLY A 56 -16.72 11.30 4.55
CA GLY A 56 -17.62 11.04 5.68
C GLY A 56 -17.60 9.60 6.21
N ASP A 57 -17.04 8.63 5.49
CA ASP A 57 -16.89 7.26 5.95
C ASP A 57 -15.61 7.09 6.79
N ARG A 58 -15.73 6.35 7.90
CA ARG A 58 -14.60 5.99 8.75
C ARG A 58 -14.08 4.60 8.41
N PHE A 59 -12.78 4.51 8.16
CA PHE A 59 -12.07 3.26 7.85
C PHE A 59 -11.13 2.89 8.99
N ALA A 60 -11.21 1.65 9.48
CA ALA A 60 -10.34 1.16 10.55
C ALA A 60 -8.91 0.88 10.07
N THR A 61 -8.75 0.50 8.82
CA THR A 61 -7.46 0.22 8.16
C THR A 61 -7.52 0.58 6.67
N ALA A 62 -6.38 0.70 6.02
CA ALA A 62 -6.31 0.93 4.58
C ALA A 62 -6.90 -0.24 3.75
N GLU A 63 -6.90 -1.48 4.29
CA GLU A 63 -7.58 -2.62 3.66
C GLU A 63 -9.10 -2.40 3.57
N HIS A 64 -9.72 -1.86 4.63
CA HIS A 64 -11.15 -1.52 4.58
C HIS A 64 -11.44 -0.50 3.48
N PHE A 65 -10.60 0.53 3.34
CA PHE A 65 -10.77 1.52 2.26
C PHE A 65 -10.64 0.88 0.88
N MET A 66 -9.61 0.04 0.68
CA MET A 66 -9.38 -0.63 -0.60
C MET A 66 -10.56 -1.52 -0.98
N MET A 67 -11.10 -2.30 -0.04
CA MET A 67 -12.24 -3.19 -0.30
C MET A 67 -13.56 -2.43 -0.48
N ALA A 68 -13.79 -1.35 0.27
CA ALA A 68 -14.95 -0.46 0.05
C ALA A 68 -14.83 0.27 -1.30
N GLY A 69 -13.63 0.70 -1.68
CA GLY A 69 -13.35 1.28 -2.99
C GLY A 69 -13.63 0.29 -4.12
N LYS A 70 -13.26 -0.98 -3.94
CA LYS A 70 -13.61 -2.04 -4.88
C LYS A 70 -15.12 -2.23 -5.01
N ALA A 71 -15.84 -2.29 -3.90
CA ALA A 71 -17.30 -2.41 -3.91
C ALA A 71 -17.96 -1.21 -4.60
N ARG A 72 -17.50 0.00 -4.34
CA ARG A 72 -17.95 1.24 -5.00
C ARG A 72 -17.72 1.19 -6.51
N LEU A 73 -16.53 0.76 -6.94
CA LEU A 73 -16.15 0.68 -8.35
C LEU A 73 -17.12 -0.20 -9.16
N PHE A 74 -17.61 -1.27 -8.54
CA PHE A 74 -18.52 -2.22 -9.18
C PHE A 74 -20.01 -2.02 -8.78
N GLY A 75 -20.33 -0.92 -8.10
CA GLY A 75 -21.72 -0.59 -7.74
C GLY A 75 -22.34 -1.52 -6.69
N ASP A 76 -21.53 -2.22 -5.88
CA ASP A 76 -22.02 -3.12 -4.83
C ASP A 76 -22.10 -2.42 -3.47
N GLU A 77 -23.16 -1.61 -3.29
CA GLU A 77 -23.36 -0.86 -2.04
C GLU A 77 -23.62 -1.77 -0.83
N VAL A 78 -24.12 -2.99 -1.03
CA VAL A 78 -24.29 -3.96 0.05
C VAL A 78 -22.92 -4.43 0.57
N ALA A 79 -22.04 -4.84 -0.35
CA ALA A 79 -20.68 -5.22 0.02
C ALA A 79 -19.92 -4.04 0.63
N ARG A 80 -20.11 -2.81 0.10
CA ARG A 80 -19.50 -1.61 0.68
C ARG A 80 -19.90 -1.40 2.14
N ALA A 81 -21.20 -1.45 2.45
CA ALA A 81 -21.70 -1.30 3.81
C ALA A 81 -21.14 -2.41 4.74
N GLN A 82 -21.08 -3.65 4.25
CA GLN A 82 -20.51 -4.77 5.00
C GLN A 82 -18.99 -4.57 5.28
N VAL A 83 -18.24 -4.05 4.32
CA VAL A 83 -16.80 -3.74 4.50
C VAL A 83 -16.61 -2.67 5.57
N LEU A 84 -17.42 -1.59 5.56
CA LEU A 84 -17.34 -0.53 6.57
C LEU A 84 -17.63 -1.05 7.98
N ALA A 85 -18.53 -2.02 8.11
CA ALA A 85 -18.89 -2.66 9.38
C ALA A 85 -17.97 -3.85 9.75
N ALA A 86 -17.01 -4.22 8.90
CA ALA A 86 -16.17 -5.40 9.13
C ALA A 86 -15.31 -5.23 10.38
N PRO A 87 -15.21 -6.23 11.28
CA PRO A 87 -14.47 -6.13 12.52
C PRO A 87 -12.94 -6.22 12.34
N SER A 88 -12.48 -6.63 11.16
CA SER A 88 -11.05 -6.84 10.90
C SER A 88 -10.70 -6.67 9.42
N PRO A 89 -9.44 -6.36 9.09
CA PRO A 89 -8.98 -6.30 7.70
C PRO A 89 -9.12 -7.65 6.97
N ALA A 90 -9.03 -8.77 7.69
CA ALA A 90 -9.27 -10.09 7.13
C ALA A 90 -10.73 -10.26 6.68
N SER A 91 -11.68 -9.83 7.51
CA SER A 91 -13.11 -9.85 7.17
C SER A 91 -13.40 -8.91 6.01
N ALA A 92 -12.86 -7.70 6.01
CA ALA A 92 -12.99 -6.76 4.91
C ALA A 92 -12.47 -7.36 3.58
N LYS A 93 -11.30 -8.00 3.61
CA LYS A 93 -10.73 -8.69 2.45
C LYS A 93 -11.61 -9.82 1.95
N GLN A 94 -12.20 -10.61 2.86
CA GLN A 94 -13.12 -11.69 2.48
C GLN A 94 -14.35 -11.15 1.76
N ILE A 95 -14.98 -10.10 2.28
CA ILE A 95 -16.12 -9.43 1.63
C ILE A 95 -15.70 -8.90 0.25
N GLY A 96 -14.55 -8.24 0.17
CA GLY A 96 -14.03 -7.70 -1.09
C GLY A 96 -13.77 -8.75 -2.18
N ARG A 97 -13.58 -10.04 -1.80
CA ARG A 97 -13.47 -11.14 -2.77
C ARG A 97 -14.83 -11.55 -3.40
N SER A 98 -15.92 -11.25 -2.72
CA SER A 98 -17.28 -11.59 -3.16
C SER A 98 -18.06 -10.40 -3.73
N VAL A 99 -17.40 -9.29 -4.01
CA VAL A 99 -18.01 -8.12 -4.66
C VAL A 99 -18.63 -8.52 -6.00
N ARG A 100 -19.90 -8.19 -6.18
CA ARG A 100 -20.68 -8.48 -7.40
C ARG A 100 -20.18 -7.63 -8.57
N ASN A 101 -20.47 -8.07 -9.78
CA ASN A 101 -20.13 -7.39 -11.03
C ASN A 101 -18.62 -7.12 -11.18
N PHE A 102 -17.78 -7.93 -10.53
CA PHE A 102 -16.33 -7.77 -10.58
C PHE A 102 -15.81 -7.96 -12.01
N ASP A 103 -15.06 -6.97 -12.48
CA ASP A 103 -14.29 -7.02 -13.73
C ASP A 103 -12.79 -6.86 -13.40
N GLU A 104 -11.98 -7.83 -13.81
CA GLU A 104 -10.57 -7.86 -13.48
C GLU A 104 -9.78 -6.74 -14.18
N ALA A 105 -10.12 -6.41 -15.42
CA ALA A 105 -9.42 -5.37 -16.17
C ALA A 105 -9.68 -3.99 -15.57
N CYS A 106 -10.94 -3.70 -15.24
CA CYS A 106 -11.34 -2.48 -14.56
C CYS A 106 -10.64 -2.38 -13.17
N TRP A 107 -10.63 -3.47 -12.39
CA TRP A 107 -9.95 -3.48 -11.10
C TRP A 107 -8.44 -3.22 -11.23
N LYS A 108 -7.76 -3.85 -12.18
CA LYS A 108 -6.33 -3.65 -12.42
C LYS A 108 -6.00 -2.20 -12.81
N ALA A 109 -6.90 -1.54 -13.53
CA ALA A 109 -6.71 -0.14 -13.90
C ALA A 109 -6.82 0.82 -12.71
N GLU A 110 -7.70 0.52 -11.73
CA GLU A 110 -8.10 1.47 -10.68
C GLU A 110 -7.46 1.18 -9.32
N CYS A 111 -7.10 -0.09 -9.04
CA CYS A 111 -6.72 -0.52 -7.69
C CYS A 111 -5.49 0.21 -7.13
N PHE A 112 -4.53 0.57 -7.98
CA PHE A 112 -3.34 1.29 -7.56
C PHE A 112 -3.70 2.67 -6.99
N ASP A 113 -4.48 3.45 -7.72
CA ASP A 113 -4.86 4.81 -7.32
C ASP A 113 -5.81 4.80 -6.09
N ILE A 114 -6.68 3.78 -5.97
CA ILE A 114 -7.46 3.55 -4.75
C ILE A 114 -6.55 3.35 -3.54
N VAL A 115 -5.48 2.55 -3.66
CA VAL A 115 -4.55 2.29 -2.57
C VAL A 115 -3.65 3.50 -2.28
N VAL A 116 -3.26 4.28 -3.29
CA VAL A 116 -2.56 5.56 -3.08
C VAL A 116 -3.44 6.49 -2.25
N ARG A 117 -4.72 6.69 -2.64
CA ARG A 117 -5.68 7.54 -1.92
C ARG A 117 -5.88 7.07 -0.47
N ALA A 118 -6.00 5.75 -0.24
CA ALA A 118 -6.09 5.17 1.10
C ALA A 118 -4.89 5.57 1.97
N ASN A 119 -3.68 5.42 1.42
CA ASN A 119 -2.46 5.70 2.17
C ASN A 119 -2.24 7.19 2.39
N VAL A 120 -2.53 8.05 1.42
CA VAL A 120 -2.50 9.50 1.64
C VAL A 120 -3.41 9.89 2.80
N ALA A 121 -4.68 9.46 2.80
CA ALA A 121 -5.64 9.77 3.86
C ALA A 121 -5.20 9.20 5.22
N LYS A 122 -4.74 7.95 5.24
CA LYS A 122 -4.20 7.30 6.43
C LYS A 122 -3.05 8.09 7.05
N PHE A 123 -2.05 8.43 6.26
CA PHE A 123 -0.85 9.07 6.78
C PHE A 123 -1.10 10.54 7.14
N VAL A 124 -1.86 11.30 6.36
CA VAL A 124 -2.23 12.69 6.70
C VAL A 124 -2.95 12.78 8.04
N GLN A 125 -3.80 11.80 8.35
CA GLN A 125 -4.60 11.79 9.59
C GLN A 125 -3.91 11.11 10.78
N ASN A 126 -2.70 10.54 10.58
CA ASN A 126 -1.91 9.87 11.62
C ASN A 126 -0.47 10.43 11.63
N PRO A 127 -0.21 11.60 12.28
CA PRO A 127 1.04 12.35 12.13
C PRO A 127 2.31 11.58 12.43
N ALA A 128 2.34 10.75 13.49
CA ALA A 128 3.53 9.94 13.82
C ALA A 128 3.86 8.91 12.72
N MET A 129 2.84 8.37 12.04
CA MET A 129 3.03 7.47 10.91
C MET A 129 3.46 8.24 9.66
N ALA A 130 2.93 9.44 9.43
CA ALA A 130 3.36 10.33 8.34
C ALA A 130 4.86 10.65 8.48
N GLU A 131 5.30 11.03 9.67
CA GLU A 131 6.72 11.28 9.96
C GLU A 131 7.57 10.04 9.68
N PHE A 132 7.12 8.85 10.07
CA PHE A 132 7.84 7.61 9.74
C PHE A 132 7.96 7.40 8.23
N LEU A 133 6.85 7.55 7.47
CA LEU A 133 6.86 7.41 6.01
C LEU A 133 7.80 8.42 5.36
N LEU A 134 7.75 9.69 5.78
CA LEU A 134 8.62 10.75 5.25
C LEU A 134 10.10 10.49 5.56
N ARG A 135 10.44 9.98 6.76
CA ARG A 135 11.82 9.58 7.14
C ARG A 135 12.35 8.38 6.36
N THR A 136 11.53 7.65 5.64
CA THR A 136 12.04 6.64 4.69
C THR A 136 12.87 7.26 3.57
N GLY A 137 12.79 8.59 3.38
CA GLY A 137 13.59 9.32 2.40
C GLY A 137 13.28 8.85 0.97
N GLU A 138 14.29 8.60 0.18
CA GLU A 138 14.17 8.15 -1.23
C GLU A 138 14.26 6.63 -1.38
N ARG A 139 14.16 5.89 -0.27
CA ARG A 139 14.22 4.43 -0.36
C ARG A 139 13.06 3.88 -1.18
N VAL A 140 13.36 2.87 -1.97
CA VAL A 140 12.32 2.04 -2.57
C VAL A 140 11.69 1.20 -1.45
N LEU A 141 10.37 1.34 -1.28
CA LEU A 141 9.61 0.59 -0.30
C LEU A 141 9.23 -0.76 -0.90
N VAL A 142 9.48 -1.83 -0.14
CA VAL A 142 9.31 -3.21 -0.65
C VAL A 142 8.43 -3.99 0.32
N GLU A 143 7.24 -4.36 -0.11
CA GLU A 143 6.44 -5.31 0.63
C GLU A 143 6.99 -6.73 0.45
N ALA A 144 7.86 -7.13 1.38
CA ALA A 144 8.56 -8.42 1.36
C ALA A 144 7.67 -9.53 1.91
N SER A 145 6.49 -9.71 1.30
CA SER A 145 5.55 -10.77 1.59
C SER A 145 5.83 -11.99 0.72
N PRO A 146 6.15 -13.17 1.30
CA PRO A 146 6.40 -14.37 0.53
C PRO A 146 5.13 -14.98 -0.08
N ARG A 147 3.95 -14.52 0.33
CA ARG A 147 2.64 -15.06 -0.08
C ARG A 147 1.86 -14.15 -1.01
N ASP A 148 2.27 -12.88 -1.15
CA ASP A 148 1.58 -11.91 -1.98
C ASP A 148 2.44 -11.54 -3.18
N ARG A 149 1.94 -11.84 -4.38
CA ARG A 149 2.61 -11.54 -5.65
C ARG A 149 1.98 -10.35 -6.39
N ILE A 150 0.96 -9.75 -5.82
CA ILE A 150 0.32 -8.56 -6.38
C ILE A 150 0.80 -7.33 -5.62
N TRP A 151 0.50 -7.26 -4.33
CA TRP A 151 0.88 -6.13 -3.48
C TRP A 151 2.31 -6.23 -2.98
N GLY A 152 2.84 -7.44 -2.80
CA GLY A 152 4.21 -7.73 -2.40
C GLY A 152 5.07 -8.27 -3.53
N ILE A 153 6.32 -8.61 -3.18
CA ILE A 153 7.33 -9.14 -4.12
C ILE A 153 7.33 -10.67 -4.25
N GLY A 154 6.50 -11.38 -3.48
CA GLY A 154 6.49 -12.84 -3.45
C GLY A 154 7.73 -13.47 -2.79
N LEU A 155 8.56 -12.68 -2.12
CA LEU A 155 9.77 -13.10 -1.40
C LEU A 155 9.77 -12.50 0.00
N GLY A 156 10.37 -13.18 0.97
CA GLY A 156 10.57 -12.65 2.31
C GLY A 156 11.77 -11.67 2.38
N ALA A 157 11.79 -10.79 3.38
CA ALA A 157 12.84 -9.79 3.55
C ALA A 157 14.26 -10.36 3.73
N ALA A 158 14.39 -11.59 4.24
CA ALA A 158 15.67 -12.27 4.38
C ALA A 158 16.13 -13.01 3.10
N HIS A 159 15.31 -13.02 2.05
CA HIS A 159 15.68 -13.65 0.79
C HIS A 159 16.80 -12.86 0.10
N PRO A 160 17.84 -13.52 -0.46
CA PRO A 160 18.97 -12.82 -1.10
C PRO A 160 18.57 -11.92 -2.27
N ASP A 161 17.43 -12.20 -2.89
CA ASP A 161 16.90 -11.43 -4.01
C ASP A 161 15.85 -10.37 -3.60
N ALA A 162 15.62 -10.14 -2.29
CA ALA A 162 14.65 -9.15 -1.82
C ALA A 162 14.95 -7.71 -2.29
N GLU A 163 16.22 -7.39 -2.52
CA GLU A 163 16.66 -6.09 -3.03
C GLU A 163 17.09 -6.14 -4.52
N GLN A 164 16.62 -7.17 -5.25
CA GLN A 164 16.91 -7.36 -6.68
C GLN A 164 15.61 -7.36 -7.50
N PRO A 165 15.09 -6.20 -7.93
CA PRO A 165 13.77 -6.09 -8.58
C PRO A 165 13.57 -7.01 -9.79
N ARG A 166 14.63 -7.29 -10.54
CA ARG A 166 14.57 -8.21 -11.69
C ARG A 166 14.25 -9.65 -11.33
N LYS A 167 14.39 -10.02 -10.06
CA LYS A 167 14.16 -11.37 -9.55
C LYS A 167 12.92 -11.47 -8.66
N TRP A 168 12.18 -10.38 -8.51
CA TRP A 168 10.93 -10.41 -7.76
C TRP A 168 9.90 -11.31 -8.44
N LEU A 169 9.19 -12.08 -7.63
CA LEU A 169 8.11 -12.96 -8.07
C LEU A 169 6.74 -12.26 -8.07
N GLY A 170 6.69 -11.03 -7.60
CA GLY A 170 5.49 -10.22 -7.46
C GLY A 170 5.73 -8.77 -7.87
N GLN A 171 4.62 -8.00 -7.90
CA GLN A 171 4.55 -6.67 -8.52
C GLN A 171 4.92 -5.52 -7.59
N ASN A 172 5.00 -5.75 -6.25
CA ASN A 172 5.28 -4.71 -5.25
C ASN A 172 4.32 -3.48 -5.31
N LEU A 173 3.08 -3.66 -5.70
CA LEU A 173 2.16 -2.53 -5.90
C LEU A 173 1.98 -1.70 -4.63
N LEU A 174 1.97 -2.33 -3.41
CA LEU A 174 1.87 -1.56 -2.17
C LEU A 174 3.11 -0.71 -1.92
N GLY A 175 4.30 -1.25 -2.17
CA GLY A 175 5.54 -0.47 -2.03
C GLY A 175 5.52 0.78 -2.89
N PHE A 176 5.12 0.66 -4.15
CA PHE A 176 5.02 1.79 -5.09
C PHE A 176 3.89 2.76 -4.72
N ALA A 177 2.73 2.26 -4.30
CA ALA A 177 1.63 3.11 -3.83
C ALA A 177 2.00 3.93 -2.59
N LEU A 178 2.77 3.37 -1.66
CA LEU A 178 3.32 4.09 -0.51
C LEU A 178 4.35 5.15 -0.93
N MET A 179 5.16 4.88 -1.95
CA MET A 179 6.09 5.87 -2.50
C MET A 179 5.34 7.03 -3.13
N ALA A 180 4.28 6.76 -3.91
CA ALA A 180 3.40 7.79 -4.46
C ALA A 180 2.70 8.61 -3.36
N ALA A 181 2.18 7.96 -2.32
CA ALA A 181 1.61 8.65 -1.16
C ALA A 181 2.65 9.52 -0.44
N ARG A 182 3.88 9.04 -0.24
CA ARG A 182 4.99 9.81 0.33
C ARG A 182 5.31 11.06 -0.48
N ALA A 183 5.33 10.96 -1.81
CA ALA A 183 5.54 12.09 -2.70
C ALA A 183 4.44 13.14 -2.55
N GLN A 184 3.17 12.72 -2.49
CA GLN A 184 2.03 13.63 -2.27
C GLN A 184 2.09 14.32 -0.90
N LEU A 185 2.46 13.59 0.17
CA LEU A 185 2.64 14.20 1.49
C LEU A 185 3.73 15.29 1.50
N ARG A 186 4.82 15.10 0.76
CA ARG A 186 5.89 16.10 0.62
C ARG A 186 5.44 17.34 -0.13
N ALA A 187 4.66 17.16 -1.19
CA ALA A 187 4.17 18.26 -2.00
C ALA A 187 3.12 19.11 -1.27
N GLY A 188 2.46 18.57 -0.24
CA GLY A 188 1.47 19.28 0.57
C GLY A 188 2.04 19.96 1.82
N GLN A 189 3.37 19.87 2.06
CA GLN A 189 4.10 20.57 3.13
C GLN A 189 4.69 21.88 2.60
#